data_66d9622b3114652f166680b434e5a13f
#
_entry.id   66d9622b3114652f166680b434e5a13f
#
_cell.length_a   1.000
_cell.length_b   1.000
_cell.length_c   1.000
_cell.angle_alpha   90.00
_cell.angle_beta   90.00
_cell.angle_gamma   90.00
#
_symmetry.space_group_name_H-M   'P 1'
#
loop_
_entity.id
_entity.type
_entity.pdbx_description
1 polymer ?
#
loop_
_entity_poly.entity_id
_entity_poly.type
_entity_poly.pdbx_seq_one_letter_code
_entity_poly.pdbx_strand_id
1 'polypeptide(L)'
;ILSDVHVPYHDVDALECALSHIKNPTNIVLNGDAVDFFAVSRWDKDPDARDLAGELQASRQFLMHLRERFPETNIYFKIGNHEERWETYLWRKAPEICGVPDFKLSKLLRFKELGIEEIGGRQLAKAGSLWILHGHEFPGAFDPVNFARTLQVKTGCCTIAGHKHKTSQHSVRRMNNDTVSCWSIGCLCDLDPDYMPVNQWNLGFAVVTHSGKKFSVDNYRIVDGEAHR
;
A
#
# COMPACT_ATOMS: atom_id res chain seq x y z
N ILE A 1 -4.65 4.40 -6.70
CA ILE A 1 -3.98 3.44 -5.81
C ILE A 1 -2.77 4.11 -5.21
N LEU A 2 -2.73 4.20 -3.90
CA LEU A 2 -1.62 4.68 -3.09
C LEU A 2 -1.07 3.47 -2.33
N SER A 3 0.23 3.27 -2.30
CA SER A 3 0.87 2.11 -1.68
C SER A 3 2.09 2.53 -0.86
N ASP A 4 2.37 1.79 0.22
CA ASP A 4 3.61 1.95 0.96
C ASP A 4 3.82 3.39 1.45
N VAL A 5 2.80 3.93 2.14
CA VAL A 5 2.81 5.29 2.72
C VAL A 5 3.63 5.34 4.00
N HIS A 6 3.59 4.27 4.80
CA HIS A 6 4.35 4.10 6.03
C HIS A 6 4.20 5.24 7.05
N VAL A 7 2.97 5.71 7.30
CA VAL A 7 2.75 6.75 8.33
C VAL A 7 3.31 6.29 9.68
N PRO A 8 4.10 7.11 10.38
CA PRO A 8 4.34 8.54 10.19
C PRO A 8 5.55 8.91 9.29
N TYR A 9 6.23 7.94 8.68
CA TYR A 9 7.46 8.12 7.89
C TYR A 9 7.18 8.35 6.40
N HIS A 10 6.04 8.96 6.07
CA HIS A 10 5.66 9.28 4.70
C HIS A 10 6.35 10.54 4.20
N ASP A 11 6.61 10.57 2.90
CA ASP A 11 7.03 11.78 2.20
C ASP A 11 5.80 12.67 1.96
N VAL A 12 5.73 13.79 2.68
CA VAL A 12 4.59 14.70 2.65
C VAL A 12 4.39 15.31 1.27
N ASP A 13 5.47 15.71 0.61
CA ASP A 13 5.41 16.37 -0.69
C ASP A 13 4.98 15.38 -1.78
N ALA A 14 5.49 14.16 -1.74
CA ALA A 14 5.08 13.10 -2.66
C ALA A 14 3.61 12.70 -2.45
N LEU A 15 3.17 12.59 -1.21
CA LEU A 15 1.77 12.31 -0.89
C LEU A 15 0.86 13.42 -1.42
N GLU A 16 1.19 14.69 -1.18
CA GLU A 16 0.42 15.83 -1.68
C GLU A 16 0.43 15.92 -3.21
N CYS A 17 1.56 15.61 -3.85
CA CYS A 17 1.64 15.48 -5.31
C CYS A 17 0.64 14.43 -5.81
N ALA A 18 0.66 13.23 -5.23
CA ALA A 18 -0.26 12.15 -5.61
C ALA A 18 -1.73 12.55 -5.38
N LEU A 19 -2.09 13.10 -4.21
CA LEU A 19 -3.44 13.51 -3.88
C LEU A 19 -3.95 14.66 -4.75
N SER A 20 -3.08 15.60 -5.13
CA SER A 20 -3.42 16.72 -6.02
C SER A 20 -3.59 16.29 -7.48
N HIS A 21 -2.90 15.23 -7.90
CA HIS A 21 -3.02 14.66 -9.25
C HIS A 21 -4.35 13.93 -9.45
N ILE A 22 -4.93 13.40 -8.38
CA ILE A 22 -6.18 12.63 -8.40
C ILE A 22 -7.37 13.58 -8.43
N LYS A 23 -8.11 13.59 -9.55
CA LYS A 23 -9.32 14.41 -9.69
C LYS A 23 -10.58 13.55 -9.59
N ASN A 24 -11.41 13.81 -8.55
CA ASN A 24 -12.70 13.15 -8.33
C ASN A 24 -12.67 11.62 -8.49
N PRO A 25 -11.84 10.89 -7.73
CA PRO A 25 -11.79 9.45 -7.82
C PRO A 25 -13.10 8.84 -7.28
N THR A 26 -13.61 7.81 -7.94
CA THR A 26 -14.72 7.02 -7.38
C THR A 26 -14.25 6.13 -6.24
N ASN A 27 -13.03 5.67 -6.32
CA ASN A 27 -12.43 4.79 -5.33
C ASN A 27 -10.97 5.20 -5.06
N ILE A 28 -10.56 5.13 -3.80
CA ILE A 28 -9.15 5.20 -3.39
C ILE A 28 -8.80 3.86 -2.74
N VAL A 29 -7.70 3.26 -3.15
CA VAL A 29 -7.16 2.04 -2.54
C VAL A 29 -5.84 2.39 -1.88
N LEU A 30 -5.81 2.33 -0.55
CA LEU A 30 -4.56 2.27 0.23
C LEU A 30 -4.08 0.82 0.15
N ASN A 31 -3.07 0.57 -0.67
CA ASN A 31 -2.71 -0.77 -1.12
C ASN A 31 -1.68 -1.46 -0.23
N GLY A 32 -1.90 -1.41 1.08
CA GLY A 32 -1.04 -2.00 2.10
C GLY A 32 0.13 -1.09 2.50
N ASP A 33 0.67 -1.39 3.67
CA ASP A 33 1.77 -0.65 4.29
C ASP A 33 1.48 0.87 4.37
N ALA A 34 0.22 1.21 4.67
CA ALA A 34 -0.19 2.59 4.90
C ALA A 34 0.28 3.09 6.27
N VAL A 35 0.36 2.19 7.26
CA VAL A 35 0.89 2.44 8.61
C VAL A 35 2.17 1.64 8.79
N ASP A 36 3.21 2.24 9.35
CA ASP A 36 4.49 1.53 9.50
C ASP A 36 4.46 0.46 10.60
N PHE A 37 3.83 0.75 11.74
CA PHE A 37 3.89 -0.13 12.91
C PHE A 37 5.33 -0.48 13.34
N PHE A 38 6.22 0.51 13.27
CA PHE A 38 7.61 0.37 13.69
C PHE A 38 7.71 -0.07 15.15
N ALA A 39 6.93 0.53 16.04
CA ALA A 39 6.97 0.26 17.48
C ALA A 39 6.75 -1.22 17.83
N VAL A 40 5.93 -1.94 17.06
CA VAL A 40 5.59 -3.35 17.29
C VAL A 40 6.28 -4.32 16.32
N SER A 41 7.17 -3.83 15.47
CA SER A 41 7.93 -4.69 14.54
C SER A 41 8.83 -5.65 15.31
N ARG A 42 9.22 -6.75 14.65
CA ARG A 42 10.08 -7.79 15.24
C ARG A 42 11.57 -7.41 15.28
N TRP A 43 11.96 -6.36 14.57
CA TRP A 43 13.36 -5.94 14.46
C TRP A 43 13.82 -5.26 15.75
N ASP A 44 15.10 -5.44 16.07
CA ASP A 44 15.71 -4.75 17.19
C ASP A 44 15.72 -3.23 16.92
N LYS A 45 15.43 -2.47 17.94
CA LYS A 45 15.34 -1.02 17.89
C LYS A 45 15.56 -0.41 19.26
N ASP A 46 15.93 0.83 19.26
CA ASP A 46 15.99 1.62 20.48
C ASP A 46 14.61 1.62 21.18
N PRO A 47 14.52 1.21 22.45
CA PRO A 47 13.26 1.26 23.19
C PRO A 47 12.63 2.65 23.24
N ASP A 48 13.46 3.71 23.29
CA ASP A 48 12.98 5.10 23.35
C ASP A 48 12.38 5.59 22.02
N ALA A 49 12.69 4.91 20.91
CA ALA A 49 12.11 5.17 19.59
C ALA A 49 10.73 4.48 19.37
N ARG A 50 10.21 3.78 20.39
CA ARG A 50 8.92 3.06 20.29
C ARG A 50 7.78 3.98 20.72
N ASP A 51 7.08 4.55 19.77
CA ASP A 51 5.88 5.38 20.02
C ASP A 51 4.65 4.86 19.27
N LEU A 52 4.08 3.75 19.72
CA LEU A 52 2.86 3.20 19.13
C LEU A 52 1.68 4.18 19.21
N ALA A 53 1.58 4.95 20.29
CA ALA A 53 0.49 5.90 20.45
C ALA A 53 0.58 7.03 19.42
N GLY A 54 1.77 7.56 19.18
CA GLY A 54 2.05 8.55 18.14
C GLY A 54 1.82 8.01 16.74
N GLU A 55 2.28 6.77 16.43
CA GLU A 55 2.01 6.13 15.14
C GLU A 55 0.50 5.99 14.87
N LEU A 56 -0.29 5.53 15.84
CA LEU A 56 -1.74 5.41 15.72
C LEU A 56 -2.42 6.77 15.57
N GLN A 57 -1.95 7.79 16.30
CA GLN A 57 -2.49 9.14 16.19
C GLN A 57 -2.22 9.74 14.80
N ALA A 58 -0.99 9.67 14.32
CA ALA A 58 -0.61 10.15 12.99
C ALA A 58 -1.40 9.41 11.89
N SER A 59 -1.56 8.09 12.02
CA SER A 59 -2.33 7.29 11.06
C SER A 59 -3.81 7.69 11.02
N ARG A 60 -4.42 7.96 12.17
CA ARG A 60 -5.80 8.48 12.23
C ARG A 60 -5.91 9.86 11.57
N GLN A 61 -4.95 10.75 11.81
CA GLN A 61 -4.92 12.08 11.19
C GLN A 61 -4.80 11.98 9.67
N PHE A 62 -3.91 11.12 9.17
CA PHE A 62 -3.81 10.84 7.74
C PHE A 62 -5.13 10.34 7.14
N LEU A 63 -5.78 9.37 7.76
CA LEU A 63 -7.05 8.83 7.26
C LEU A 63 -8.19 9.87 7.34
N MET A 64 -8.22 10.71 8.37
CA MET A 64 -9.16 11.83 8.48
C MET A 64 -8.94 12.85 7.37
N HIS A 65 -7.68 13.27 7.16
CA HIS A 65 -7.32 14.19 6.07
C HIS A 65 -7.75 13.64 4.69
N LEU A 66 -7.52 12.35 4.45
CA LEU A 66 -7.94 11.68 3.21
C LEU A 66 -9.46 11.71 3.04
N ARG A 67 -10.23 11.44 4.11
CA ARG A 67 -11.69 11.50 4.09
C ARG A 67 -12.23 12.92 3.89
N GLU A 68 -11.63 13.91 4.55
CA GLU A 68 -12.01 15.33 4.39
C GLU A 68 -11.78 15.81 2.96
N ARG A 69 -10.67 15.40 2.35
CA ARG A 69 -10.33 15.77 0.97
C ARG A 69 -11.23 15.07 -0.06
N PHE A 70 -11.69 13.87 0.23
CA PHE A 70 -12.50 13.04 -0.67
C PHE A 70 -13.76 12.52 0.04
N PRO A 71 -14.72 13.38 0.38
CA PRO A 71 -15.85 13.04 1.24
C PRO A 71 -16.77 11.96 0.63
N GLU A 72 -16.96 11.95 -0.69
CA GLU A 72 -17.87 11.04 -1.39
C GLU A 72 -17.18 9.81 -2.00
N THR A 73 -15.86 9.69 -1.85
CA THR A 73 -15.08 8.62 -2.46
C THR A 73 -15.11 7.36 -1.58
N ASN A 74 -15.26 6.19 -2.20
CA ASN A 74 -15.05 4.94 -1.48
C ASN A 74 -13.57 4.75 -1.17
N ILE A 75 -13.25 4.56 0.09
CA ILE A 75 -11.86 4.34 0.54
C ILE A 75 -11.73 2.89 0.99
N TYR A 76 -10.83 2.17 0.35
CA TYR A 76 -10.47 0.80 0.66
C TYR A 76 -9.09 0.77 1.30
N PHE A 77 -8.98 0.10 2.43
CA PHE A 77 -7.72 -0.09 3.13
C PHE A 77 -7.32 -1.57 3.05
N LYS A 78 -6.36 -1.89 2.18
CA LYS A 78 -5.81 -3.24 2.09
C LYS A 78 -4.73 -3.41 3.15
N ILE A 79 -4.82 -4.52 3.87
CA ILE A 79 -3.84 -4.91 4.87
C ILE A 79 -2.55 -5.36 4.15
N GLY A 80 -1.44 -4.71 4.46
CA GLY A 80 -0.08 -5.09 4.07
C GLY A 80 0.65 -5.84 5.19
N ASN A 81 1.92 -6.13 4.97
CA ASN A 81 2.72 -6.84 5.98
C ASN A 81 3.07 -5.97 7.20
N HIS A 82 3.05 -4.65 7.07
CA HIS A 82 3.23 -3.76 8.21
C HIS A 82 2.00 -3.72 9.11
N GLU A 83 0.81 -3.68 8.55
CA GLU A 83 -0.41 -3.80 9.34
C GLU A 83 -0.52 -5.17 10.03
N GLU A 84 -0.06 -6.26 9.40
CA GLU A 84 -0.02 -7.59 10.01
C GLU A 84 0.93 -7.66 11.24
N ARG A 85 1.85 -6.69 11.40
CA ARG A 85 2.71 -6.60 12.60
C ARG A 85 1.90 -6.44 13.87
N TRP A 86 0.80 -5.66 13.82
CA TRP A 86 -0.07 -5.47 14.99
C TRP A 86 -0.66 -6.77 15.50
N GLU A 87 -1.30 -7.53 14.60
CA GLU A 87 -1.91 -8.81 14.98
C GLU A 87 -0.87 -9.84 15.43
N THR A 88 0.27 -9.90 14.71
CA THR A 88 1.39 -10.77 15.07
C THR A 88 1.99 -10.40 16.44
N TYR A 89 2.07 -9.12 16.76
CA TYR A 89 2.51 -8.65 18.08
C TYR A 89 1.56 -9.11 19.18
N LEU A 90 0.25 -8.96 18.99
CA LEU A 90 -0.74 -9.44 19.95
C LEU A 90 -0.62 -10.94 20.18
N TRP A 91 -0.51 -11.75 19.13
CA TRP A 91 -0.35 -13.20 19.25
C TRP A 91 0.88 -13.61 20.08
N ARG A 92 1.94 -12.85 20.00
CA ARG A 92 3.21 -13.17 20.67
C ARG A 92 3.36 -12.57 22.06
N LYS A 93 2.75 -11.41 22.31
CA LYS A 93 3.00 -10.59 23.50
C LYS A 93 1.79 -10.40 24.41
N ALA A 94 0.59 -10.55 23.87
CA ALA A 94 -0.65 -10.34 24.58
C ALA A 94 -1.79 -11.21 24.01
N PRO A 95 -1.60 -12.56 23.93
CA PRO A 95 -2.60 -13.45 23.34
C PRO A 95 -3.95 -13.40 24.06
N GLU A 96 -3.96 -13.00 25.34
CA GLU A 96 -5.17 -12.91 26.17
C GLU A 96 -6.16 -11.85 25.67
N ILE A 97 -5.69 -10.83 24.97
CA ILE A 97 -6.55 -9.78 24.41
C ILE A 97 -6.86 -9.98 22.93
N CYS A 98 -6.34 -11.05 22.32
CA CYS A 98 -6.71 -11.41 20.95
C CYS A 98 -8.22 -11.68 20.86
N GLY A 99 -8.87 -11.12 19.85
CA GLY A 99 -10.32 -11.24 19.67
C GLY A 99 -11.16 -10.20 20.42
N VAL A 100 -10.58 -9.41 21.31
CA VAL A 100 -11.27 -8.25 21.90
C VAL A 100 -11.48 -7.21 20.80
N PRO A 101 -12.73 -6.78 20.51
CA PRO A 101 -13.03 -5.92 19.37
C PRO A 101 -12.25 -4.59 19.34
N ASP A 102 -11.98 -4.02 20.51
CA ASP A 102 -11.31 -2.72 20.63
C ASP A 102 -9.84 -2.76 20.20
N PHE A 103 -9.22 -3.94 20.13
CA PHE A 103 -7.85 -4.13 19.65
C PHE A 103 -7.77 -4.51 18.19
N LYS A 104 -8.90 -4.62 17.47
CA LYS A 104 -8.86 -4.79 16.02
C LYS A 104 -8.30 -3.55 15.35
N LEU A 105 -7.49 -3.74 14.31
CA LEU A 105 -6.88 -2.65 13.55
C LEU A 105 -7.92 -1.65 13.05
N SER A 106 -9.00 -2.12 12.45
CA SER A 106 -10.09 -1.29 11.95
C SER A 106 -10.75 -0.43 13.04
N LYS A 107 -10.76 -0.93 14.29
CA LYS A 107 -11.26 -0.15 15.44
C LYS A 107 -10.24 0.88 15.89
N LEU A 108 -8.97 0.49 15.99
CA LEU A 108 -7.87 1.39 16.35
C LEU A 108 -7.75 2.55 15.36
N LEU A 109 -7.93 2.32 14.07
CA LEU A 109 -7.84 3.32 13.01
C LEU A 109 -9.19 3.98 12.66
N ARG A 110 -10.26 3.67 13.40
CA ARG A 110 -11.60 4.28 13.25
C ARG A 110 -12.22 4.10 11.86
N PHE A 111 -12.01 2.95 11.20
CA PHE A 111 -12.50 2.73 9.84
C PHE A 111 -14.00 2.95 9.70
N LYS A 112 -14.80 2.45 10.65
CA LYS A 112 -16.26 2.62 10.62
C LYS A 112 -16.69 4.09 10.65
N GLU A 113 -16.02 4.90 11.47
CA GLU A 113 -16.32 6.33 11.62
C GLU A 113 -15.95 7.10 10.35
N LEU A 114 -14.89 6.68 9.66
CA LEU A 114 -14.36 7.28 8.45
C LEU A 114 -14.97 6.68 7.16
N GLY A 115 -15.86 5.70 7.25
CA GLY A 115 -16.43 5.02 6.09
C GLY A 115 -15.36 4.32 5.24
N ILE A 116 -14.36 3.70 5.88
CA ILE A 116 -13.28 2.97 5.23
C ILE A 116 -13.61 1.48 5.26
N GLU A 117 -13.49 0.82 4.11
CA GLU A 117 -13.66 -0.62 3.96
C GLU A 117 -12.31 -1.35 4.02
N GLU A 118 -12.21 -2.33 4.92
CA GLU A 118 -11.02 -3.14 5.08
C GLU A 118 -10.98 -4.29 4.06
N ILE A 119 -9.83 -4.45 3.40
CA ILE A 119 -9.51 -5.61 2.58
C ILE A 119 -8.41 -6.39 3.30
N GLY A 120 -8.74 -7.56 3.83
CA GLY A 120 -7.80 -8.39 4.59
C GLY A 120 -6.54 -8.77 3.81
N GLY A 121 -5.43 -9.03 4.51
CA GLY A 121 -4.14 -9.29 3.89
C GLY A 121 -4.13 -10.42 2.85
N ARG A 122 -4.97 -11.44 3.05
CA ARG A 122 -5.12 -12.57 2.10
C ARG A 122 -6.22 -12.38 1.05
N GLN A 123 -6.98 -11.29 1.12
CA GLN A 123 -8.02 -10.99 0.13
C GLN A 123 -7.40 -10.25 -1.05
N LEU A 124 -7.85 -10.62 -2.25
CA LEU A 124 -7.42 -10.00 -3.49
C LEU A 124 -8.50 -9.03 -3.96
N ALA A 125 -8.09 -7.81 -4.30
CA ALA A 125 -8.98 -6.81 -4.89
C ALA A 125 -8.93 -6.84 -6.42
N LYS A 126 -9.93 -6.24 -7.05
CA LYS A 126 -9.99 -6.09 -8.51
C LYS A 126 -10.55 -4.74 -8.93
N ALA A 127 -10.00 -4.21 -10.04
CA ALA A 127 -10.59 -3.13 -10.81
C ALA A 127 -10.79 -3.62 -12.25
N GLY A 128 -12.03 -3.94 -12.61
CA GLY A 128 -12.31 -4.66 -13.85
C GLY A 128 -11.67 -6.05 -13.85
N SER A 129 -10.79 -6.33 -14.82
CA SER A 129 -10.00 -7.57 -14.85
C SER A 129 -8.57 -7.41 -14.29
N LEU A 130 -8.21 -6.25 -13.80
CA LEU A 130 -6.93 -6.01 -13.12
C LEU A 130 -6.99 -6.52 -11.67
N TRP A 131 -6.07 -7.39 -11.29
CA TRP A 131 -5.86 -7.80 -9.92
C TRP A 131 -5.00 -6.78 -9.16
N ILE A 132 -5.41 -6.47 -7.93
CA ILE A 132 -4.71 -5.54 -7.05
C ILE A 132 -4.23 -6.33 -5.83
N LEU A 133 -2.92 -6.35 -5.63
CA LEU A 133 -2.23 -7.03 -4.54
C LEU A 133 -1.40 -6.00 -3.79
N HIS A 134 -1.08 -6.27 -2.52
CA HIS A 134 0.02 -5.51 -1.91
C HIS A 134 1.37 -5.97 -2.45
N GLY A 135 1.63 -7.27 -2.48
CA GLY A 135 2.86 -7.88 -2.99
C GLY A 135 3.53 -8.82 -2.00
N HIS A 136 3.24 -8.70 -0.70
CA HIS A 136 3.72 -9.60 0.36
C HIS A 136 3.05 -10.98 0.33
N GLU A 137 1.98 -11.13 -0.41
CA GLU A 137 1.27 -12.42 -0.59
C GLU A 137 2.14 -13.49 -1.26
N PHE A 138 3.24 -13.09 -1.89
CA PHE A 138 4.20 -14.02 -2.47
C PHE A 138 5.31 -14.34 -1.47
N PRO A 139 5.52 -15.62 -1.13
CA PRO A 139 6.61 -16.00 -0.23
C PRO A 139 7.98 -15.75 -0.86
N GLY A 140 8.94 -15.38 -0.02
CA GLY A 140 10.35 -15.25 -0.39
C GLY A 140 10.90 -13.83 -0.23
N ALA A 141 12.18 -13.77 0.20
CA ALA A 141 12.91 -12.53 0.46
C ALA A 141 13.55 -11.93 -0.80
N PHE A 142 13.31 -12.50 -1.98
CA PHE A 142 13.94 -12.05 -3.21
C PHE A 142 13.40 -10.69 -3.64
N ASP A 143 14.28 -9.72 -3.76
CA ASP A 143 13.97 -8.40 -4.32
C ASP A 143 14.35 -8.35 -5.81
N PRO A 144 13.40 -8.58 -6.71
CA PRO A 144 13.69 -8.63 -8.14
C PRO A 144 13.99 -7.23 -8.70
N VAL A 145 14.92 -7.17 -9.66
CA VAL A 145 15.19 -5.93 -10.41
C VAL A 145 13.94 -5.38 -11.09
N ASN A 146 13.05 -6.25 -11.57
CA ASN A 146 11.77 -5.89 -12.16
C ASN A 146 10.64 -6.71 -11.53
N PHE A 147 9.98 -6.12 -10.54
CA PHE A 147 8.90 -6.79 -9.82
C PHE A 147 7.66 -7.03 -10.70
N ALA A 148 7.35 -6.12 -11.63
CA ALA A 148 6.24 -6.31 -12.56
C ALA A 148 6.42 -7.58 -13.43
N ARG A 149 7.64 -7.90 -13.85
CA ARG A 149 7.93 -9.17 -14.51
C ARG A 149 7.70 -10.36 -13.59
N THR A 150 8.10 -10.25 -12.34
CA THR A 150 7.88 -11.31 -11.34
C THR A 150 6.38 -11.54 -11.12
N LEU A 151 5.58 -10.47 -11.02
CA LEU A 151 4.12 -10.58 -10.94
C LEU A 151 3.55 -11.31 -12.15
N GLN A 152 3.98 -10.97 -13.36
CA GLN A 152 3.52 -11.62 -14.57
C GLN A 152 3.81 -13.13 -14.57
N VAL A 153 5.02 -13.53 -14.17
CA VAL A 153 5.43 -14.94 -14.10
C VAL A 153 4.63 -15.70 -13.03
N LYS A 154 4.41 -15.09 -11.87
CA LYS A 154 3.73 -15.76 -10.75
C LYS A 154 2.22 -15.82 -10.90
N THR A 155 1.59 -14.76 -11.40
CA THR A 155 0.12 -14.66 -11.45
C THR A 155 -0.44 -15.12 -12.79
N GLY A 156 0.32 -14.93 -13.85
CA GLY A 156 -0.16 -15.13 -15.20
C GLY A 156 -1.36 -14.24 -15.60
N CYS A 157 -1.69 -13.22 -14.83
CA CYS A 157 -2.83 -12.32 -15.02
C CYS A 157 -2.36 -10.87 -15.00
N CYS A 158 -3.20 -9.96 -15.51
CA CYS A 158 -2.96 -8.53 -15.34
C CYS A 158 -3.03 -8.18 -13.85
N THR A 159 -1.93 -7.65 -13.32
CA THR A 159 -1.75 -7.46 -11.88
C THR A 159 -0.99 -6.18 -11.58
N ILE A 160 -1.40 -5.46 -10.54
CA ILE A 160 -0.68 -4.33 -9.98
C ILE A 160 -0.37 -4.58 -8.51
N ALA A 161 0.84 -4.23 -8.07
CA ALA A 161 1.25 -4.39 -6.67
C ALA A 161 2.23 -3.30 -6.21
N GLY A 162 2.29 -3.06 -4.90
CA GLY A 162 3.27 -2.26 -4.17
C GLY A 162 4.40 -3.08 -3.56
N HIS A 163 4.68 -2.86 -2.25
CA HIS A 163 5.59 -3.64 -1.40
C HIS A 163 7.08 -3.54 -1.74
N LYS A 164 7.43 -3.35 -2.99
CA LYS A 164 8.85 -3.29 -3.42
C LYS A 164 9.36 -1.88 -3.60
N HIS A 165 8.51 -0.89 -3.40
CA HIS A 165 8.86 0.53 -3.48
C HIS A 165 9.52 0.94 -4.80
N LYS A 166 9.29 0.17 -5.88
CA LYS A 166 9.92 0.36 -7.19
C LYS A 166 8.87 0.39 -8.29
N THR A 167 8.82 1.49 -9.03
CA THR A 167 7.97 1.59 -10.21
C THR A 167 8.54 0.73 -11.34
N SER A 168 7.74 -0.18 -11.85
CA SER A 168 8.08 -0.93 -13.06
C SER A 168 6.83 -1.39 -13.79
N GLN A 169 7.01 -1.74 -15.08
CA GLN A 169 5.96 -2.31 -15.92
C GLN A 169 6.52 -3.44 -16.77
N HIS A 170 5.71 -4.46 -16.98
CA HIS A 170 6.06 -5.57 -17.88
C HIS A 170 4.81 -6.07 -18.61
N SER A 171 4.92 -6.25 -19.91
CA SER A 171 3.84 -6.75 -20.77
C SER A 171 4.34 -7.88 -21.64
N VAL A 172 3.52 -8.92 -21.79
CA VAL A 172 3.82 -10.07 -22.62
C VAL A 172 2.57 -10.51 -23.40
N ARG A 173 2.74 -10.80 -24.67
CA ARG A 173 1.72 -11.49 -25.49
C ARG A 173 1.87 -13.00 -25.31
N ARG A 174 0.78 -13.64 -24.95
CA ARG A 174 0.72 -15.10 -24.79
C ARG A 174 0.45 -15.82 -26.12
N MET A 175 0.64 -17.13 -26.13
CA MET A 175 0.39 -17.98 -27.30
C MET A 175 -1.08 -17.94 -27.78
N ASN A 176 -2.03 -17.71 -26.85
CA ASN A 176 -3.45 -17.54 -27.16
C ASN A 176 -3.81 -16.12 -27.65
N ASN A 177 -2.82 -15.29 -27.96
CA ASN A 177 -2.91 -13.90 -28.37
C ASN A 177 -3.36 -12.89 -27.30
N ASP A 178 -3.64 -13.31 -26.08
CA ASP A 178 -3.91 -12.39 -24.98
C ASP A 178 -2.65 -11.63 -24.57
N THR A 179 -2.80 -10.38 -24.22
CA THR A 179 -1.73 -9.58 -23.60
C THR A 179 -1.92 -9.50 -22.10
N VAL A 180 -0.91 -9.87 -21.35
CA VAL A 180 -0.86 -9.73 -19.89
C VAL A 180 0.11 -8.62 -19.57
N SER A 181 -0.36 -7.63 -18.82
CA SER A 181 0.47 -6.51 -18.34
C SER A 181 0.44 -6.47 -16.83
N CYS A 182 1.59 -6.25 -16.22
CA CYS A 182 1.74 -6.11 -14.78
C CYS A 182 2.50 -4.83 -14.43
N TRP A 183 2.20 -4.29 -13.26
CA TRP A 183 2.77 -3.05 -12.75
C TRP A 183 3.22 -3.21 -11.30
N SER A 184 4.35 -2.60 -10.99
CA SER A 184 4.80 -2.34 -9.63
C SER A 184 4.71 -0.84 -9.38
N ILE A 185 4.13 -0.45 -8.26
CA ILE A 185 3.98 0.95 -7.86
C ILE A 185 5.20 1.33 -7.01
N GLY A 186 5.63 2.58 -7.08
CA GLY A 186 6.56 3.18 -6.12
C GLY A 186 5.92 3.35 -4.74
N CYS A 187 6.66 3.84 -3.78
CA CYS A 187 6.16 4.15 -2.45
C CYS A 187 5.75 5.62 -2.31
N LEU A 188 5.22 5.96 -1.15
CA LEU A 188 4.96 7.34 -0.71
C LEU A 188 5.60 7.59 0.67
N CYS A 189 6.62 6.81 1.03
CA CYS A 189 7.40 6.95 2.24
C CYS A 189 8.74 7.64 1.98
N ASP A 190 9.42 8.01 3.05
CA ASP A 190 10.80 8.47 3.00
C ASP A 190 11.68 7.44 2.28
N LEU A 191 12.53 7.94 1.37
CA LEU A 191 13.45 7.11 0.57
C LEU A 191 14.76 6.80 1.29
N ASP A 192 15.08 7.52 2.35
CA ASP A 192 16.36 7.42 3.07
C ASP A 192 16.19 6.94 4.52
N PRO A 193 15.49 5.81 4.79
CA PRO A 193 15.32 5.33 6.15
C PRO A 193 16.64 4.82 6.73
N ASP A 194 16.89 5.11 8.01
CA ASP A 194 18.13 4.73 8.71
C ASP A 194 18.48 3.24 8.61
N TYR A 195 17.46 2.37 8.56
CA TYR A 195 17.66 0.92 8.48
C TYR A 195 18.04 0.41 7.08
N MET A 196 17.88 1.23 6.05
CA MET A 196 18.18 0.87 4.65
C MET A 196 18.71 2.09 3.86
N PRO A 197 19.89 2.61 4.24
CA PRO A 197 20.43 3.84 3.65
C PRO A 197 20.86 3.69 2.19
N VAL A 198 20.99 2.46 1.69
CA VAL A 198 21.24 2.16 0.28
C VAL A 198 20.11 1.30 -0.24
N ASN A 199 19.25 1.88 -1.03
CA ASN A 199 18.11 1.20 -1.64
C ASN A 199 17.92 1.66 -3.09
N GLN A 200 16.95 1.10 -3.78
CA GLN A 200 16.58 1.45 -5.15
C GLN A 200 15.11 1.88 -5.21
N TRP A 201 14.58 2.44 -4.12
CA TRP A 201 13.21 2.87 -4.01
C TRP A 201 12.95 4.11 -4.86
N ASN A 202 11.73 4.32 -5.23
CA ASN A 202 11.28 5.55 -5.87
C ASN A 202 9.85 5.88 -5.44
N LEU A 203 9.56 7.16 -5.40
CA LEU A 203 8.23 7.66 -5.12
C LEU A 203 7.29 7.44 -6.30
N GLY A 204 6.03 7.11 -6.02
CA GLY A 204 5.04 6.92 -7.08
C GLY A 204 3.68 6.43 -6.60
N PHE A 205 2.72 6.50 -7.50
CA PHE A 205 1.33 6.07 -7.31
C PHE A 205 0.75 5.59 -8.64
N ALA A 206 -0.46 5.03 -8.62
CA ALA A 206 -1.10 4.63 -9.87
C ALA A 206 -2.55 5.14 -9.95
N VAL A 207 -2.97 5.49 -11.16
CA VAL A 207 -4.36 5.77 -11.50
C VAL A 207 -4.88 4.63 -12.38
N VAL A 208 -6.00 4.04 -11.98
CA VAL A 208 -6.66 2.98 -12.73
C VAL A 208 -8.04 3.46 -13.17
N THR A 209 -8.26 3.44 -14.47
CA THR A 209 -9.59 3.67 -15.05
C THR A 209 -10.16 2.34 -15.51
N HIS A 210 -11.39 2.01 -15.12
CA HIS A 210 -12.02 0.78 -15.57
C HIS A 210 -13.51 0.94 -15.90
N SER A 211 -13.98 0.10 -16.83
CA SER A 211 -15.40 -0.01 -17.19
C SER A 211 -15.71 -1.46 -17.53
N GLY A 212 -16.59 -2.08 -16.73
CA GLY A 212 -16.81 -3.51 -16.81
C GLY A 212 -15.52 -4.30 -16.59
N LYS A 213 -15.13 -5.13 -17.57
CA LYS A 213 -13.86 -5.88 -17.52
C LYS A 213 -12.64 -5.11 -18.05
N LYS A 214 -12.88 -4.02 -18.81
CA LYS A 214 -11.78 -3.22 -19.39
C LYS A 214 -11.15 -2.34 -18.33
N PHE A 215 -9.85 -2.10 -18.46
CA PHE A 215 -9.11 -1.19 -17.59
C PHE A 215 -7.92 -0.59 -18.33
N SER A 216 -7.42 0.54 -17.81
CA SER A 216 -6.12 1.12 -18.12
C SER A 216 -5.40 1.49 -16.83
N VAL A 217 -4.08 1.47 -16.85
CA VAL A 217 -3.23 1.83 -15.71
C VAL A 217 -2.27 2.92 -16.15
N ASP A 218 -2.29 4.01 -15.43
CA ASP A 218 -1.29 5.06 -15.48
C ASP A 218 -0.45 4.94 -14.22
N ASN A 219 0.78 4.42 -14.37
CA ASN A 219 1.72 4.19 -13.27
C ASN A 219 2.71 5.34 -13.22
N TYR A 220 2.58 6.20 -12.21
CA TYR A 220 3.35 7.43 -12.08
C TYR A 220 4.54 7.25 -11.16
N ARG A 221 5.67 7.84 -11.55
CA ARG A 221 6.78 8.15 -10.67
C ARG A 221 6.67 9.61 -10.26
N ILE A 222 7.10 9.93 -9.03
CA ILE A 222 7.22 11.30 -8.56
C ILE A 222 8.72 11.62 -8.52
N VAL A 223 9.12 12.67 -9.23
CA VAL A 223 10.48 13.18 -9.29
C VAL A 223 10.41 14.69 -9.13
N ASP A 224 11.20 15.24 -8.20
CA ASP A 224 11.23 16.67 -7.90
C ASP A 224 9.82 17.27 -7.64
N GLY A 225 8.94 16.51 -6.98
CA GLY A 225 7.57 16.92 -6.66
C GLY A 225 6.58 16.85 -7.82
N GLU A 226 6.98 16.35 -8.99
CA GLU A 226 6.13 16.23 -10.18
C GLU A 226 5.86 14.77 -10.56
N ALA A 227 4.62 14.49 -10.99
CA ALA A 227 4.20 13.14 -11.41
C ALA A 227 4.51 12.90 -12.89
N HIS A 228 5.29 11.87 -13.18
CA HIS A 228 5.69 11.44 -14.52
C HIS A 228 5.22 10.01 -14.79
N ARG A 229 4.76 9.74 -16.04
CA ARG A 229 4.43 8.39 -16.52
C ARG A 229 5.67 7.60 -16.88
#